data_1c483564cacf124d519efd1107d8a33d
#
_entry.id   1c483564cacf124d519efd1107d8a33d
#
_cell.length_a   1.000
_cell.length_b   1.000
_cell.length_c   1.000
_cell.angle_alpha   90.00
_cell.angle_beta   90.00
_cell.angle_gamma   90.00
#
_symmetry.space_group_name_H-M   'P 1'
#
loop_
_entity.id
_entity.type
_entity.pdbx_description
1 polymer ?
#
loop_
_entity_poly.entity_id
_entity_poly.type
_entity_poly.pdbx_seq_one_letter_code
_entity_poly.pdbx_strand_id
1 'polypeptide(L)'
;MIDSYKLSLVIPMYNVELYIERCLNSCINQNLSPNEYEIIVINDGSKDNSLSIVEKIAQKYTNIHVISQINGGLSSARNTGFKNARGQYIWFIDSDDWIEPNVLKTLYDAASQNDLDILRFAWNIVDEKNQKYSDSSDAIHMPIYNKCLSGIEYTKKVLGTVLYVPSFLYRREYLLEHSFFFKQGITYEDVEFNTRIIPPASRVMSIPQICYNYFQRNNSITKHISQKTIENLSFILTKLIERKRTFSECKNYFDWLIDGFICWGIILCSEGNIETQKLFINVLKKNNIRKIRKVKSLKNKVTSLFFNINPWFALLTIKYLRRSYKFIKYKL
;
A
#
# COMPACT_ATOMS: atom_id res chain seq x y z
N MET A 1 5.63 33.18 13.16
CA MET A 1 6.19 31.83 12.95
C MET A 1 5.01 30.99 12.48
N ILE A 2 5.07 30.43 11.28
CA ILE A 2 4.05 29.47 10.84
C ILE A 2 4.30 28.23 11.67
N ASP A 3 3.42 27.97 12.66
CA ASP A 3 3.51 26.76 13.47
C ASP A 3 3.41 25.56 12.51
N SER A 4 4.53 24.90 12.26
CA SER A 4 4.55 23.70 11.45
C SER A 4 4.03 22.55 12.33
N TYR A 5 2.95 21.89 11.89
CA TYR A 5 2.46 20.69 12.55
C TYR A 5 3.55 19.61 12.59
N LYS A 6 3.53 18.79 13.60
CA LYS A 6 4.36 17.58 13.68
C LYS A 6 3.97 16.56 12.63
N LEU A 7 2.66 16.35 12.48
CA LEU A 7 2.08 15.34 11.59
C LEU A 7 0.94 15.92 10.75
N SER A 8 0.85 15.48 9.49
CA SER A 8 -0.33 15.61 8.65
C SER A 8 -0.89 14.21 8.37
N LEU A 9 -2.12 13.95 8.82
CA LEU A 9 -2.87 12.73 8.51
C LEU A 9 -3.70 13.00 7.25
N VAL A 10 -3.36 12.37 6.14
CA VAL A 10 -4.05 12.55 4.85
C VAL A 10 -5.00 11.40 4.60
N ILE A 11 -6.30 11.70 4.50
CA ILE A 11 -7.37 10.71 4.35
C ILE A 11 -8.07 10.92 3.01
N PRO A 12 -7.72 10.14 1.95
CA PRO A 12 -8.48 10.12 0.71
C PRO A 12 -9.85 9.47 0.93
N MET A 13 -10.93 10.11 0.50
CA MET A 13 -12.30 9.68 0.76
C MET A 13 -13.13 9.61 -0.52
N TYR A 14 -13.73 8.44 -0.80
CA TYR A 14 -14.66 8.26 -1.90
C TYR A 14 -15.69 7.16 -1.61
N ASN A 15 -16.97 7.53 -1.43
CA ASN A 15 -18.11 6.63 -1.18
C ASN A 15 -17.83 5.61 -0.04
N VAL A 16 -17.63 6.11 1.17
CA VAL A 16 -17.26 5.34 2.38
C VAL A 16 -18.09 5.73 3.60
N GLU A 17 -19.34 6.11 3.40
CA GLU A 17 -20.24 6.59 4.47
C GLU A 17 -20.34 5.63 5.68
N LEU A 18 -20.19 4.32 5.45
CA LEU A 18 -20.24 3.30 6.51
C LEU A 18 -18.96 3.24 7.38
N TYR A 19 -17.85 3.85 6.94
CA TYR A 19 -16.52 3.66 7.54
C TYR A 19 -15.87 4.94 8.01
N ILE A 20 -16.12 6.05 7.32
CA ILE A 20 -15.38 7.31 7.49
C ILE A 20 -15.50 7.88 8.93
N GLU A 21 -16.61 7.71 9.59
CA GLU A 21 -16.78 8.18 10.97
C GLU A 21 -15.83 7.45 11.92
N ARG A 22 -15.70 6.12 11.81
CA ARG A 22 -14.75 5.32 12.59
C ARG A 22 -13.30 5.75 12.31
N CYS A 23 -12.96 5.88 11.03
CA CYS A 23 -11.64 6.33 10.60
C CYS A 23 -11.28 7.68 11.24
N LEU A 24 -12.13 8.67 11.07
CA LEU A 24 -11.90 10.03 11.55
C LEU A 24 -11.83 10.11 13.07
N ASN A 25 -12.73 9.42 13.78
CA ASN A 25 -12.71 9.35 15.24
C ASN A 25 -11.42 8.71 15.78
N SER A 26 -10.87 7.72 15.09
CA SER A 26 -9.58 7.14 15.47
C SER A 26 -8.41 8.13 15.32
N CYS A 27 -8.47 9.01 14.33
CA CYS A 27 -7.46 10.05 14.11
C CYS A 27 -7.58 11.22 15.09
N ILE A 28 -8.78 11.50 15.60
CA ILE A 28 -9.04 12.56 16.58
C ILE A 28 -8.58 12.16 17.98
N ASN A 29 -8.86 10.91 18.38
CA ASN A 29 -8.59 10.40 19.73
C ASN A 29 -7.14 9.92 19.90
N GLN A 30 -6.19 10.86 19.87
CA GLN A 30 -4.77 10.57 19.90
C GLN A 30 -4.05 11.32 21.04
N ASN A 31 -2.77 10.97 21.29
CA ASN A 31 -1.95 11.50 22.36
C ASN A 31 -1.05 12.69 21.96
N LEU A 32 -1.42 13.40 20.89
CA LEU A 32 -0.90 14.72 20.54
C LEU A 32 -1.99 15.79 20.71
N SER A 33 -1.60 17.00 21.07
CA SER A 33 -2.53 18.14 21.08
C SER A 33 -3.05 18.43 19.67
N PRO A 34 -4.32 18.84 19.49
CA PRO A 34 -4.85 19.24 18.18
C PRO A 34 -4.03 20.36 17.50
N ASN A 35 -3.27 21.13 18.25
CA ASN A 35 -2.37 22.15 17.69
C ASN A 35 -1.05 21.58 17.14
N GLU A 36 -0.76 20.31 17.37
CA GLU A 36 0.49 19.66 16.95
C GLU A 36 0.34 18.81 15.69
N TYR A 37 -0.88 18.50 15.28
CA TYR A 37 -1.14 17.73 14.04
C TYR A 37 -2.40 18.21 13.34
N GLU A 38 -2.49 17.92 12.06
CA GLU A 38 -3.66 18.20 11.24
C GLU A 38 -4.20 16.93 10.59
N ILE A 39 -5.50 16.91 10.32
CA ILE A 39 -6.21 15.87 9.58
C ILE A 39 -6.74 16.50 8.29
N ILE A 40 -6.31 16.02 7.15
CA ILE A 40 -6.69 16.53 5.84
C ILE A 40 -7.52 15.46 5.13
N VAL A 41 -8.84 15.66 5.08
CA VAL A 41 -9.76 14.78 4.37
C VAL A 41 -9.96 15.28 2.95
N ILE A 42 -9.63 14.43 1.98
CA ILE A 42 -9.82 14.75 0.56
C ILE A 42 -11.05 14.01 0.05
N ASN A 43 -12.14 14.73 -0.10
CA ASN A 43 -13.34 14.20 -0.75
C ASN A 43 -13.14 14.16 -2.27
N ASP A 44 -12.91 12.96 -2.80
CA ASP A 44 -12.68 12.72 -4.23
C ASP A 44 -14.02 12.56 -5.00
N GLY A 45 -14.97 13.47 -4.75
CA GLY A 45 -16.25 13.51 -5.44
C GLY A 45 -17.24 12.43 -4.97
N SER A 46 -17.32 12.13 -3.67
CA SER A 46 -18.29 11.18 -3.10
C SER A 46 -19.72 11.58 -3.44
N LYS A 47 -20.57 10.57 -3.68
CA LYS A 47 -21.99 10.72 -4.02
C LYS A 47 -22.91 10.20 -2.91
N ASP A 48 -22.35 9.56 -1.89
CA ASP A 48 -23.01 9.10 -0.69
C ASP A 48 -22.93 10.15 0.43
N ASN A 49 -23.30 9.80 1.66
CA ASN A 49 -23.28 10.71 2.80
C ASN A 49 -21.88 10.97 3.40
N SER A 50 -20.81 10.44 2.81
CA SER A 50 -19.44 10.56 3.35
C SER A 50 -19.05 12.01 3.66
N LEU A 51 -19.32 12.94 2.73
CA LEU A 51 -18.97 14.36 2.91
C LEU A 51 -19.73 15.00 4.07
N SER A 52 -21.04 14.81 4.14
CA SER A 52 -21.87 15.39 5.20
C SER A 52 -21.49 14.88 6.60
N ILE A 53 -21.09 13.60 6.72
CA ILE A 53 -20.59 13.01 7.97
C ILE A 53 -19.30 13.72 8.40
N VAL A 54 -18.34 13.87 7.47
CA VAL A 54 -17.06 14.52 7.77
C VAL A 54 -17.23 15.99 8.13
N GLU A 55 -18.03 16.75 7.37
CA GLU A 55 -18.29 18.17 7.65
C GLU A 55 -18.90 18.40 9.03
N LYS A 56 -19.87 17.55 9.43
CA LYS A 56 -20.47 17.60 10.76
C LYS A 56 -19.45 17.36 11.88
N ILE A 57 -18.47 16.48 11.67
CA ILE A 57 -17.40 16.22 12.64
C ILE A 57 -16.41 17.38 12.62
N ALA A 58 -15.97 17.83 11.44
CA ALA A 58 -14.97 18.88 11.27
C ALA A 58 -15.39 20.21 11.93
N GLN A 59 -16.70 20.53 12.00
CA GLN A 59 -17.20 21.71 12.71
C GLN A 59 -16.80 21.78 14.19
N LYS A 60 -16.44 20.65 14.79
CA LYS A 60 -16.06 20.57 16.22
C LYS A 60 -14.56 20.62 16.48
N TYR A 61 -13.74 20.55 15.42
CA TYR A 61 -12.29 20.42 15.54
C TYR A 61 -11.56 21.34 14.56
N THR A 62 -10.73 22.23 15.09
CA THR A 62 -10.02 23.25 14.31
C THR A 62 -8.88 22.70 13.44
N ASN A 63 -8.41 21.51 13.76
CA ASN A 63 -7.31 20.83 13.05
C ASN A 63 -7.78 19.84 11.97
N ILE A 64 -9.08 19.83 11.63
CA ILE A 64 -9.63 19.02 10.53
C ILE A 64 -9.91 19.93 9.33
N HIS A 65 -9.29 19.62 8.21
CA HIS A 65 -9.43 20.36 6.95
C HIS A 65 -10.07 19.45 5.90
N VAL A 66 -11.18 19.88 5.31
CA VAL A 66 -11.89 19.14 4.26
C VAL A 66 -11.68 19.84 2.93
N ILE A 67 -11.21 19.10 1.95
CA ILE A 67 -10.97 19.59 0.59
C ILE A 67 -11.74 18.69 -0.39
N SER A 68 -12.64 19.27 -1.18
CA SER A 68 -13.37 18.55 -2.22
C SER A 68 -12.72 18.75 -3.59
N GLN A 69 -12.66 17.69 -4.38
CA GLN A 69 -12.18 17.71 -5.77
C GLN A 69 -13.08 16.86 -6.66
N ILE A 70 -12.97 17.08 -7.97
CA ILE A 70 -13.56 16.18 -8.98
C ILE A 70 -12.85 14.84 -8.87
N ASN A 71 -13.61 13.72 -8.95
CA ASN A 71 -13.05 12.39 -8.82
C ASN A 71 -11.86 12.16 -9.76
N GLY A 72 -10.70 11.98 -9.18
CA GLY A 72 -9.43 11.73 -9.85
C GLY A 72 -8.78 10.40 -9.43
N GLY A 73 -9.42 9.66 -8.52
CA GLY A 73 -8.96 8.39 -7.95
C GLY A 73 -7.98 8.57 -6.79
N LEU A 74 -7.70 7.47 -6.10
CA LEU A 74 -6.94 7.39 -4.85
C LEU A 74 -5.59 8.14 -4.90
N SER A 75 -4.79 7.93 -5.94
CA SER A 75 -3.50 8.63 -6.13
C SER A 75 -3.66 10.14 -6.27
N SER A 76 -4.72 10.60 -6.96
CA SER A 76 -5.03 12.03 -7.09
C SER A 76 -5.37 12.64 -5.73
N ALA A 77 -6.24 11.98 -4.97
CA ALA A 77 -6.64 12.43 -3.64
C ALA A 77 -5.45 12.46 -2.67
N ARG A 78 -4.61 11.41 -2.63
CA ARG A 78 -3.37 11.41 -1.83
C ARG A 78 -2.43 12.57 -2.23
N ASN A 79 -2.27 12.85 -3.53
CA ASN A 79 -1.45 13.96 -4.02
C ASN A 79 -2.02 15.33 -3.63
N THR A 80 -3.34 15.50 -3.67
CA THR A 80 -3.98 16.74 -3.21
C THR A 80 -3.76 16.95 -1.72
N GLY A 81 -3.94 15.90 -0.91
CA GLY A 81 -3.65 15.94 0.52
C GLY A 81 -2.18 16.26 0.81
N PHE A 82 -1.25 15.63 0.10
CA PHE A 82 0.18 15.91 0.22
C PHE A 82 0.53 17.38 -0.09
N LYS A 83 -0.02 17.95 -1.16
CA LYS A 83 0.21 19.36 -1.53
C LYS A 83 -0.28 20.35 -0.47
N ASN A 84 -1.31 19.99 0.29
CA ASN A 84 -1.90 20.84 1.33
C ASN A 84 -1.35 20.53 2.73
N ALA A 85 -0.55 19.47 2.88
CA ALA A 85 0.05 19.07 4.15
C ALA A 85 1.12 20.05 4.60
N ARG A 86 1.11 20.41 5.90
CA ARG A 86 2.05 21.32 6.56
C ARG A 86 2.90 20.63 7.63
N GLY A 87 2.56 19.40 7.99
CA GLY A 87 3.28 18.61 8.98
C GLY A 87 4.69 18.23 8.54
N GLN A 88 5.59 18.10 9.52
CA GLN A 88 6.94 17.61 9.27
C GLN A 88 6.94 16.20 8.66
N TYR A 89 6.03 15.35 9.14
CA TYR A 89 5.79 14.01 8.58
C TYR A 89 4.36 13.88 8.08
N ILE A 90 4.16 13.02 7.09
CA ILE A 90 2.87 12.72 6.47
C ILE A 90 2.54 11.24 6.67
N TRP A 91 1.32 10.99 7.10
CA TRP A 91 0.72 9.67 7.14
C TRP A 91 -0.50 9.60 6.24
N PHE A 92 -0.48 8.73 5.24
CA PHE A 92 -1.64 8.46 4.39
C PHE A 92 -2.47 7.34 5.03
N ILE A 93 -3.74 7.59 5.29
CA ILE A 93 -4.67 6.69 5.99
C ILE A 93 -5.85 6.42 5.06
N ASP A 94 -6.15 5.17 4.77
CA ASP A 94 -7.31 4.83 3.94
C ASP A 94 -8.61 4.99 4.74
N SER A 95 -9.63 5.55 4.11
CA SER A 95 -10.85 6.03 4.79
C SER A 95 -11.80 4.92 5.28
N ASP A 96 -11.55 3.67 4.93
CA ASP A 96 -12.25 2.48 5.44
C ASP A 96 -11.53 1.78 6.60
N ASP A 97 -10.31 2.22 6.93
CA ASP A 97 -9.45 1.71 7.97
C ASP A 97 -9.49 2.59 9.24
N TRP A 98 -8.70 2.26 10.25
CA TRP A 98 -8.51 3.10 11.45
C TRP A 98 -7.14 2.88 12.09
N ILE A 99 -6.70 3.86 12.87
CA ILE A 99 -5.43 3.80 13.58
C ILE A 99 -5.65 3.37 15.05
N GLU A 100 -4.62 2.76 15.64
CA GLU A 100 -4.64 2.40 17.06
C GLU A 100 -4.58 3.67 17.92
N PRO A 101 -5.15 3.64 19.15
CA PRO A 101 -5.12 4.80 20.04
C PRO A 101 -3.70 5.11 20.51
N ASN A 102 -3.42 6.40 20.76
CA ASN A 102 -2.17 6.88 21.37
C ASN A 102 -0.88 6.55 20.59
N VAL A 103 -0.95 6.49 19.26
CA VAL A 103 0.21 6.15 18.43
C VAL A 103 0.94 7.36 17.84
N LEU A 104 0.28 8.52 17.70
CA LEU A 104 0.85 9.66 16.98
C LEU A 104 2.14 10.17 17.63
N LYS A 105 2.16 10.29 18.97
CA LYS A 105 3.36 10.73 19.69
C LYS A 105 4.51 9.74 19.51
N THR A 106 4.24 8.45 19.63
CA THR A 106 5.24 7.39 19.44
C THR A 106 5.84 7.42 18.03
N LEU A 107 4.99 7.56 17.00
CA LEU A 107 5.43 7.64 15.61
C LEU A 107 6.28 8.89 15.36
N TYR A 108 5.82 10.04 15.83
CA TYR A 108 6.55 11.29 15.69
C TYR A 108 7.91 11.25 16.39
N ASP A 109 7.95 10.82 17.67
CA ASP A 109 9.17 10.74 18.45
C ASP A 109 10.19 9.79 17.78
N ALA A 110 9.75 8.61 17.34
CA ALA A 110 10.61 7.66 16.65
C ALA A 110 11.19 8.23 15.36
N ALA A 111 10.37 8.94 14.58
CA ALA A 111 10.80 9.52 13.31
C ALA A 111 11.72 10.74 13.52
N SER A 112 11.34 11.69 14.39
CA SER A 112 12.06 12.96 14.58
C SER A 112 13.37 12.79 15.32
N GLN A 113 13.42 11.97 16.39
CA GLN A 113 14.64 11.72 17.14
C GLN A 113 15.73 10.99 16.33
N ASN A 114 15.33 10.27 15.31
CA ASN A 114 16.25 9.57 14.42
C ASN A 114 16.40 10.28 13.06
N ASP A 115 15.81 11.46 12.86
CA ASP A 115 15.83 12.22 11.60
C ASP A 115 15.53 11.34 10.38
N LEU A 116 14.44 10.57 10.46
CA LEU A 116 14.11 9.58 9.44
C LEU A 116 13.48 10.23 8.20
N ASP A 117 13.82 9.73 7.02
CA ASP A 117 13.07 9.98 5.79
C ASP A 117 11.77 9.18 5.78
N ILE A 118 11.87 7.93 6.28
CA ILE A 118 10.74 6.97 6.26
C ILE A 118 10.78 6.13 7.53
N LEU A 119 9.65 6.06 8.23
CA LEU A 119 9.42 5.14 9.34
C LEU A 119 8.36 4.11 8.93
N ARG A 120 8.62 2.84 9.16
CA ARG A 120 7.65 1.75 8.99
C ARG A 120 7.21 1.19 10.35
N PHE A 121 5.96 0.80 10.45
CA PHE A 121 5.38 0.19 11.66
C PHE A 121 4.47 -0.99 11.31
N ALA A 122 4.07 -1.76 12.33
CA ALA A 122 3.22 -2.92 12.16
C ALA A 122 1.73 -2.53 12.08
N TRP A 123 0.93 -3.45 11.52
CA TRP A 123 -0.53 -3.29 11.40
C TRP A 123 -1.24 -4.63 11.63
N ASN A 124 -2.54 -4.55 11.94
CA ASN A 124 -3.44 -5.69 11.97
C ASN A 124 -4.24 -5.77 10.66
N ILE A 125 -4.64 -6.98 10.30
CA ILE A 125 -5.73 -7.22 9.36
C ILE A 125 -6.98 -7.51 10.19
N VAL A 126 -8.08 -6.84 9.89
CA VAL A 126 -9.35 -7.00 10.60
C VAL A 126 -10.43 -7.41 9.61
N ASP A 127 -11.15 -8.49 9.89
CA ASP A 127 -12.26 -8.94 9.06
C ASP A 127 -13.61 -8.31 9.47
N GLU A 128 -14.66 -8.63 8.72
CA GLU A 128 -16.02 -8.14 8.99
C GLU A 128 -16.60 -8.63 10.33
N LYS A 129 -16.00 -9.63 10.96
CA LYS A 129 -16.34 -10.10 12.30
C LYS A 129 -15.54 -9.43 13.40
N ASN A 130 -14.76 -8.39 13.04
CA ASN A 130 -13.81 -7.69 13.92
C ASN A 130 -12.72 -8.62 14.52
N GLN A 131 -12.45 -9.75 13.89
CA GLN A 131 -11.34 -10.60 14.29
C GLN A 131 -10.05 -9.98 13.75
N LYS A 132 -9.10 -9.74 14.66
CA LYS A 132 -7.76 -9.25 14.31
C LYS A 132 -6.86 -10.42 13.97
N TYR A 133 -6.30 -10.40 12.78
CA TYR A 133 -5.27 -11.34 12.36
C TYR A 133 -3.96 -10.58 12.21
N SER A 134 -2.92 -11.09 12.83
CA SER A 134 -1.58 -10.70 12.41
C SER A 134 -1.33 -11.35 11.04
N ASP A 135 -1.05 -10.57 10.02
CA ASP A 135 -0.60 -11.15 8.76
C ASP A 135 0.70 -11.93 9.02
N SER A 136 0.62 -13.26 8.99
CA SER A 136 1.79 -14.14 9.11
C SER A 136 2.69 -14.07 7.85
N SER A 137 2.27 -13.31 6.83
CA SER A 137 3.09 -13.01 5.68
C SER A 137 4.26 -12.08 6.05
N ASP A 138 5.24 -11.95 5.20
CA ASP A 138 6.47 -11.14 5.34
C ASP A 138 6.29 -9.70 5.90
N ALA A 139 5.05 -9.28 6.13
CA ALA A 139 4.67 -7.95 6.58
C ALA A 139 4.98 -7.69 8.07
N ILE A 140 4.91 -8.71 8.92
CA ILE A 140 5.06 -8.56 10.38
C ILE A 140 6.45 -8.98 10.84
N HIS A 141 7.11 -9.86 10.10
CA HIS A 141 8.49 -10.25 10.38
C HIS A 141 9.48 -9.30 9.70
N MET A 142 9.48 -8.05 10.14
CA MET A 142 10.59 -7.15 9.85
C MET A 142 11.79 -7.63 10.69
N PRO A 143 12.82 -8.21 10.11
CA PRO A 143 13.89 -8.88 10.87
C PRO A 143 14.76 -7.91 11.68
N ILE A 144 14.62 -6.59 11.46
CA ILE A 144 15.43 -5.56 12.10
C ILE A 144 14.52 -4.39 12.52
N TYR A 145 14.37 -4.22 13.85
CA TYR A 145 13.65 -3.11 14.44
C TYR A 145 14.57 -2.11 15.12
N ASN A 146 14.11 -0.87 15.26
CA ASN A 146 14.77 0.20 16.01
C ASN A 146 16.22 0.45 15.56
N LYS A 147 16.51 0.17 14.28
CA LYS A 147 17.81 0.42 13.67
C LYS A 147 17.63 1.27 12.42
N CYS A 148 18.28 2.42 12.41
CA CYS A 148 18.34 3.28 11.24
C CYS A 148 19.29 2.65 10.20
N LEU A 149 18.79 2.52 8.96
CA LEU A 149 19.50 1.97 7.81
C LEU A 149 19.39 2.93 6.64
N SER A 150 20.35 2.89 5.69
CA SER A 150 20.13 3.50 4.38
C SER A 150 18.98 2.77 3.65
N GLY A 151 18.28 3.47 2.72
CA GLY A 151 17.21 2.87 1.94
C GLY A 151 17.66 1.64 1.14
N ILE A 152 18.89 1.64 0.64
CA ILE A 152 19.51 0.45 -0.01
C ILE A 152 19.62 -0.72 0.96
N GLU A 153 20.18 -0.49 2.17
CA GLU A 153 20.32 -1.56 3.16
C GLU A 153 18.95 -2.04 3.66
N TYR A 154 18.03 -1.10 3.89
CA TYR A 154 16.66 -1.41 4.30
C TYR A 154 15.96 -2.27 3.25
N THR A 155 16.04 -1.91 1.97
CA THR A 155 15.47 -2.67 0.85
C THR A 155 16.04 -4.08 0.78
N LYS A 156 17.35 -4.23 0.98
CA LYS A 156 18.04 -5.55 0.92
C LYS A 156 17.70 -6.46 2.10
N LYS A 157 17.56 -5.90 3.30
CA LYS A 157 17.59 -6.66 4.56
C LYS A 157 16.21 -6.75 5.24
N VAL A 158 15.34 -5.74 5.03
CA VAL A 158 14.13 -5.55 5.85
C VAL A 158 12.86 -5.52 5.01
N LEU A 159 12.90 -4.88 3.83
CA LEU A 159 11.72 -4.65 3.03
C LEU A 159 11.12 -5.95 2.49
N GLY A 160 9.87 -6.23 2.84
CA GLY A 160 9.09 -7.35 2.33
C GLY A 160 8.41 -7.06 0.98
N THR A 161 7.50 -7.92 0.58
CA THR A 161 6.70 -7.75 -0.64
C THR A 161 5.42 -6.96 -0.43
N VAL A 162 5.01 -6.77 0.82
CA VAL A 162 3.86 -5.94 1.18
C VAL A 162 4.33 -4.50 1.35
N LEU A 163 3.93 -3.66 0.40
CA LEU A 163 4.36 -2.26 0.27
C LEU A 163 3.19 -1.30 0.55
N TYR A 164 2.36 -1.66 1.51
CA TYR A 164 1.14 -0.95 1.88
C TYR A 164 1.44 0.45 2.41
N VAL A 165 1.04 1.50 1.69
CA VAL A 165 1.34 2.91 2.00
C VAL A 165 0.93 3.31 3.41
N PRO A 166 -0.26 2.94 3.94
CA PRO A 166 -0.65 3.29 5.30
C PRO A 166 0.23 2.70 6.42
N SER A 167 1.14 1.76 6.14
CA SER A 167 2.10 1.24 7.11
C SER A 167 3.39 2.04 7.23
N PHE A 168 3.46 3.20 6.59
CA PHE A 168 4.62 4.07 6.58
C PHE A 168 4.27 5.50 6.97
N LEU A 169 5.20 6.15 7.67
CA LEU A 169 5.24 7.59 7.89
C LEU A 169 6.39 8.16 7.05
N TYR A 170 6.15 9.26 6.35
CA TYR A 170 7.11 9.85 5.40
C TYR A 170 7.48 11.27 5.82
N ARG A 171 8.76 11.63 5.79
CA ARG A 171 9.20 13.01 5.97
C ARG A 171 8.73 13.84 4.76
N ARG A 172 7.97 14.90 5.04
CA ARG A 172 7.36 15.74 3.98
C ARG A 172 8.40 16.36 3.08
N GLU A 173 9.46 16.90 3.65
CA GLU A 173 10.55 17.54 2.90
C GLU A 173 11.23 16.55 1.95
N TYR A 174 11.54 15.33 2.41
CA TYR A 174 12.08 14.26 1.56
C TYR A 174 11.22 13.99 0.33
N LEU A 175 9.89 13.93 0.51
CA LEU A 175 8.97 13.72 -0.62
C LEU A 175 8.95 14.94 -1.57
N LEU A 176 9.03 16.16 -1.05
CA LEU A 176 9.01 17.40 -1.85
C LEU A 176 10.30 17.58 -2.65
N GLU A 177 11.47 17.47 -2.02
CA GLU A 177 12.78 17.62 -2.65
C GLU A 177 12.97 16.72 -3.87
N HIS A 178 12.42 15.50 -3.79
CA HIS A 178 12.51 14.51 -4.85
C HIS A 178 11.28 14.48 -5.76
N SER A 179 10.30 15.36 -5.55
CA SER A 179 9.04 15.40 -6.29
C SER A 179 8.32 14.03 -6.30
N PHE A 180 8.28 13.35 -5.16
CA PHE A 180 7.70 12.03 -5.01
C PHE A 180 6.17 12.08 -4.85
N PHE A 181 5.47 12.24 -5.96
CA PHE A 181 4.01 12.15 -6.04
C PHE A 181 3.56 10.74 -6.43
N PHE A 182 2.35 10.36 -6.02
CA PHE A 182 1.72 9.11 -6.48
C PHE A 182 1.41 9.16 -7.97
N LYS A 183 1.67 8.08 -8.69
CA LYS A 183 1.29 7.96 -10.10
C LYS A 183 -0.23 7.82 -10.23
N GLN A 184 -0.88 8.77 -10.89
CA GLN A 184 -2.32 8.75 -11.10
C GLN A 184 -2.73 7.72 -12.17
N GLY A 185 -3.99 7.26 -12.07
CA GLY A 185 -4.64 6.41 -13.06
C GLY A 185 -4.19 4.95 -13.08
N ILE A 186 -3.45 4.50 -12.04
CA ILE A 186 -3.02 3.11 -11.89
C ILE A 186 -3.61 2.47 -10.63
N THR A 187 -3.74 1.15 -10.63
CA THR A 187 -3.85 0.31 -9.43
C THR A 187 -2.46 -0.20 -9.03
N TYR A 188 -2.28 -0.61 -7.76
CA TYR A 188 -0.97 -1.00 -7.18
C TYR A 188 0.00 0.18 -7.09
N GLU A 189 -0.53 1.36 -6.89
CA GLU A 189 0.19 2.60 -6.66
C GLU A 189 1.16 2.49 -5.47
N ASP A 190 0.81 1.68 -4.46
CA ASP A 190 1.65 1.37 -3.29
C ASP A 190 2.98 0.73 -3.70
N VAL A 191 2.92 -0.24 -4.62
CA VAL A 191 4.11 -0.92 -5.15
C VAL A 191 4.94 0.06 -5.97
N GLU A 192 4.29 0.86 -6.82
CA GLU A 192 4.95 1.88 -7.62
C GLU A 192 5.65 2.91 -6.72
N PHE A 193 4.95 3.45 -5.75
CA PHE A 193 5.42 4.51 -4.88
C PHE A 193 6.57 4.02 -3.99
N ASN A 194 6.35 3.02 -3.15
CA ASN A 194 7.33 2.59 -2.16
C ASN A 194 8.60 1.98 -2.75
N THR A 195 8.52 1.27 -3.88
CA THR A 195 9.73 0.78 -4.56
C THR A 195 10.54 1.90 -5.24
N ARG A 196 9.96 3.07 -5.45
CA ARG A 196 10.63 4.25 -6.01
C ARG A 196 11.30 5.09 -4.93
N ILE A 197 10.65 5.24 -3.78
CA ILE A 197 11.09 6.19 -2.75
C ILE A 197 11.94 5.58 -1.64
N ILE A 198 11.79 4.27 -1.34
CA ILE A 198 12.53 3.65 -0.23
C ILE A 198 14.02 3.48 -0.57
N PRO A 199 14.42 2.93 -1.73
CA PRO A 199 15.84 2.69 -2.00
C PRO A 199 16.74 3.94 -1.95
N PRO A 200 16.33 5.13 -2.45
CA PRO A 200 17.17 6.33 -2.39
C PRO A 200 17.14 7.05 -1.03
N ALA A 201 16.28 6.66 -0.10
CA ALA A 201 16.21 7.30 1.21
C ALA A 201 17.50 7.14 2.01
N SER A 202 17.90 8.19 2.72
CA SER A 202 19.11 8.19 3.55
C SER A 202 18.89 7.44 4.86
N ARG A 203 17.71 7.58 5.47
CA ARG A 203 17.42 7.11 6.83
C ARG A 203 16.04 6.45 6.90
N VAL A 204 16.03 5.13 6.98
CA VAL A 204 14.80 4.31 7.09
C VAL A 204 14.87 3.42 8.31
N MET A 205 13.78 3.33 9.06
CA MET A 205 13.69 2.48 10.26
C MET A 205 12.34 1.78 10.33
N SER A 206 12.30 0.63 10.99
CA SER A 206 11.06 -0.05 11.38
C SER A 206 10.94 -0.10 12.90
N ILE A 207 9.70 0.03 13.39
CA ILE A 207 9.35 -0.23 14.79
C ILE A 207 8.32 -1.36 14.89
N PRO A 208 8.33 -2.17 15.97
CA PRO A 208 7.39 -3.28 16.11
C PRO A 208 5.99 -2.84 16.52
N GLN A 209 5.80 -1.55 16.80
CA GLN A 209 4.52 -1.01 17.25
C GLN A 209 3.43 -1.25 16.21
N ILE A 210 2.31 -1.84 16.62
CA ILE A 210 1.09 -1.93 15.81
C ILE A 210 0.39 -0.57 15.90
N CYS A 211 0.25 0.11 14.76
CA CYS A 211 -0.33 1.45 14.69
C CYS A 211 -1.58 1.54 13.82
N TYR A 212 -1.85 0.53 13.02
CA TYR A 212 -2.86 0.58 11.98
C TYR A 212 -3.71 -0.69 11.94
N ASN A 213 -4.99 -0.55 11.55
CA ASN A 213 -5.92 -1.65 11.35
C ASN A 213 -6.47 -1.61 9.93
N TYR A 214 -6.01 -2.54 9.11
CA TYR A 214 -6.48 -2.73 7.74
C TYR A 214 -7.77 -3.55 7.72
N PHE A 215 -8.87 -2.96 7.26
CA PHE A 215 -10.18 -3.60 7.22
C PHE A 215 -10.44 -4.33 5.91
N GLN A 216 -10.52 -5.65 5.94
CA GLN A 216 -10.82 -6.46 4.77
C GLN A 216 -12.32 -6.51 4.48
N ARG A 217 -12.74 -5.78 3.43
CA ARG A 217 -14.11 -5.83 2.91
C ARG A 217 -14.31 -6.94 1.89
N ASN A 218 -15.52 -7.53 1.85
CA ASN A 218 -15.88 -8.51 0.83
C ASN A 218 -15.89 -7.92 -0.59
N ASN A 219 -16.16 -6.63 -0.74
CA ASN A 219 -16.27 -5.91 -2.03
C ASN A 219 -15.02 -5.08 -2.39
N SER A 220 -13.81 -5.55 -2.08
CA SER A 220 -12.57 -4.86 -2.43
C SER A 220 -12.37 -4.75 -3.96
N ILE A 221 -11.94 -3.59 -4.42
CA ILE A 221 -11.70 -3.22 -5.84
C ILE A 221 -10.70 -4.17 -6.53
N THR A 222 -9.81 -4.79 -5.77
CA THR A 222 -8.75 -5.66 -6.30
C THR A 222 -9.21 -7.02 -6.81
N LYS A 223 -10.51 -7.36 -6.69
CA LYS A 223 -11.07 -8.67 -7.09
C LYS A 223 -11.50 -8.77 -8.56
N HIS A 224 -11.61 -7.66 -9.28
CA HIS A 224 -12.08 -7.66 -10.66
C HIS A 224 -10.94 -7.57 -11.67
N ILE A 225 -10.95 -8.50 -12.66
CA ILE A 225 -9.96 -8.54 -13.73
C ILE A 225 -10.54 -7.87 -14.97
N SER A 226 -9.89 -6.80 -15.40
CA SER A 226 -10.23 -6.05 -16.61
C SER A 226 -8.97 -5.89 -17.47
N GLN A 227 -9.14 -5.42 -18.71
CA GLN A 227 -8.01 -5.00 -19.55
C GLN A 227 -7.14 -3.98 -18.83
N LYS A 228 -7.76 -2.99 -18.16
CA LYS A 228 -7.06 -1.96 -17.36
C LYS A 228 -6.20 -2.56 -16.26
N THR A 229 -6.68 -3.63 -15.61
CA THR A 229 -5.89 -4.36 -14.61
C THR A 229 -4.59 -4.91 -15.20
N ILE A 230 -4.66 -5.50 -16.41
CA ILE A 230 -3.46 -6.06 -17.08
C ILE A 230 -2.51 -4.96 -17.56
N GLU A 231 -3.03 -3.84 -18.03
CA GLU A 231 -2.22 -2.67 -18.38
C GLU A 231 -1.46 -2.13 -17.17
N ASN A 232 -2.13 -2.03 -16.02
CA ASN A 232 -1.50 -1.61 -14.76
C ASN A 232 -0.43 -2.61 -14.30
N LEU A 233 -0.71 -3.92 -14.37
CA LEU A 233 0.28 -4.96 -14.10
C LEU A 233 1.52 -4.81 -15.00
N SER A 234 1.30 -4.57 -16.30
CA SER A 234 2.39 -4.34 -17.27
C SER A 234 3.23 -3.12 -16.89
N PHE A 235 2.57 -2.03 -16.54
CA PHE A 235 3.23 -0.80 -16.10
C PHE A 235 4.10 -1.05 -14.87
N ILE A 236 3.56 -1.67 -13.82
CA ILE A 236 4.29 -1.97 -12.59
C ILE A 236 5.48 -2.90 -12.86
N LEU A 237 5.29 -4.00 -13.61
CA LEU A 237 6.40 -4.90 -13.97
C LEU A 237 7.53 -4.16 -14.70
N THR A 238 7.18 -3.30 -15.65
CA THR A 238 8.17 -2.48 -16.37
C THR A 238 8.94 -1.59 -15.38
N LYS A 239 8.23 -0.92 -14.47
CA LYS A 239 8.86 -0.05 -13.46
C LYS A 239 9.76 -0.83 -12.49
N LEU A 240 9.35 -2.00 -12.05
CA LEU A 240 10.19 -2.86 -11.20
C LEU A 240 11.48 -3.32 -11.91
N ILE A 241 11.38 -3.64 -13.20
CA ILE A 241 12.55 -4.00 -14.02
C ILE A 241 13.50 -2.80 -14.21
N GLU A 242 12.96 -1.60 -14.45
CA GLU A 242 13.75 -0.36 -14.50
C GLU A 242 14.50 -0.13 -13.17
N ARG A 243 13.77 -0.21 -12.03
CA ARG A 243 14.35 -0.03 -10.69
C ARG A 243 15.40 -1.06 -10.32
N LYS A 244 15.23 -2.30 -10.73
CA LYS A 244 16.26 -3.34 -10.59
C LYS A 244 17.57 -2.93 -11.27
N ARG A 245 17.52 -2.17 -12.38
CA ARG A 245 18.71 -1.65 -13.07
C ARG A 245 19.26 -0.43 -12.36
N THR A 246 18.40 0.50 -11.96
CA THR A 246 18.79 1.73 -11.25
C THR A 246 19.42 1.42 -9.89
N PHE A 247 18.79 0.51 -9.12
CA PHE A 247 19.25 0.10 -7.79
C PHE A 247 19.89 -1.30 -7.86
N SER A 248 21.00 -1.43 -8.60
CA SER A 248 21.65 -2.71 -8.87
C SER A 248 22.05 -3.49 -7.61
N GLU A 249 22.38 -2.79 -6.52
CA GLU A 249 22.67 -3.35 -5.20
C GLU A 249 21.46 -4.09 -4.59
N CYS A 250 20.22 -3.68 -4.95
CA CYS A 250 18.97 -4.29 -4.54
C CYS A 250 18.44 -5.34 -5.53
N LYS A 251 19.25 -5.77 -6.51
CA LYS A 251 18.83 -6.70 -7.58
C LYS A 251 18.13 -7.93 -7.04
N ASN A 252 18.63 -8.53 -5.97
CA ASN A 252 18.03 -9.73 -5.37
C ASN A 252 16.63 -9.50 -4.80
N TYR A 253 16.39 -8.33 -4.20
CA TYR A 253 15.09 -7.92 -3.74
C TYR A 253 14.13 -7.72 -4.90
N PHE A 254 14.52 -6.97 -5.93
CA PHE A 254 13.68 -6.75 -7.09
C PHE A 254 13.38 -8.03 -7.88
N ASP A 255 14.34 -8.95 -8.00
CA ASP A 255 14.08 -10.28 -8.59
C ASP A 255 12.98 -11.02 -7.82
N TRP A 256 13.07 -11.05 -6.49
CA TRP A 256 12.07 -11.67 -5.64
C TRP A 256 10.70 -11.00 -5.74
N LEU A 257 10.65 -9.66 -5.74
CA LEU A 257 9.42 -8.89 -5.86
C LEU A 257 8.76 -9.09 -7.24
N ILE A 258 9.54 -9.05 -8.33
CA ILE A 258 9.08 -9.29 -9.71
C ILE A 258 8.50 -10.70 -9.83
N ASP A 259 9.22 -11.72 -9.36
CA ASP A 259 8.79 -13.11 -9.42
C ASP A 259 7.49 -13.34 -8.61
N GLY A 260 7.38 -12.74 -7.43
CA GLY A 260 6.17 -12.74 -6.63
C GLY A 260 4.99 -12.06 -7.32
N PHE A 261 5.24 -10.92 -7.95
CA PHE A 261 4.23 -10.15 -8.68
C PHE A 261 3.74 -10.88 -9.95
N ILE A 262 4.63 -11.61 -10.63
CA ILE A 262 4.27 -12.47 -11.75
C ILE A 262 3.39 -13.65 -11.28
N CYS A 263 3.76 -14.33 -10.21
CA CYS A 263 2.96 -15.41 -9.63
C CYS A 263 1.55 -14.91 -9.28
N TRP A 264 1.46 -13.74 -8.65
CA TRP A 264 0.18 -13.13 -8.33
C TRP A 264 -0.62 -12.77 -9.60
N GLY A 265 0.02 -12.22 -10.63
CA GLY A 265 -0.60 -11.94 -11.93
C GLY A 265 -1.15 -13.20 -12.61
N ILE A 266 -0.42 -14.32 -12.56
CA ILE A 266 -0.89 -15.62 -13.06
C ILE A 266 -2.16 -16.07 -12.30
N ILE A 267 -2.12 -16.01 -10.97
CA ILE A 267 -3.25 -16.38 -10.13
C ILE A 267 -4.47 -15.51 -10.41
N LEU A 268 -4.27 -14.20 -10.57
CA LEU A 268 -5.32 -13.28 -10.93
C LEU A 268 -5.88 -13.59 -12.31
N CYS A 269 -5.04 -13.65 -13.34
CA CYS A 269 -5.44 -13.87 -14.73
C CYS A 269 -6.02 -15.27 -14.99
N SER A 270 -5.75 -16.26 -14.11
CA SER A 270 -6.34 -17.59 -14.25
C SER A 270 -7.87 -17.60 -14.20
N GLU A 271 -8.48 -16.62 -13.53
CA GLU A 271 -9.94 -16.45 -13.48
C GLU A 271 -10.48 -15.54 -14.61
N GLY A 272 -9.60 -14.88 -15.36
CA GLY A 272 -9.96 -14.00 -16.46
C GLY A 272 -10.41 -14.75 -17.72
N ASN A 273 -10.92 -14.00 -18.70
CA ASN A 273 -11.24 -14.51 -20.04
C ASN A 273 -9.96 -14.74 -20.86
N ILE A 274 -10.10 -15.37 -22.03
CA ILE A 274 -8.97 -15.71 -22.90
C ILE A 274 -8.21 -14.46 -23.39
N GLU A 275 -8.89 -13.33 -23.57
CA GLU A 275 -8.27 -12.09 -24.03
C GLU A 275 -7.36 -11.50 -22.98
N THR A 276 -7.82 -11.40 -21.71
CA THR A 276 -6.98 -10.93 -20.58
C THR A 276 -5.80 -11.86 -20.35
N GLN A 277 -5.97 -13.17 -20.51
CA GLN A 277 -4.87 -14.14 -20.41
C GLN A 277 -3.82 -13.92 -21.53
N LYS A 278 -4.27 -13.75 -22.79
CA LYS A 278 -3.38 -13.43 -23.93
C LYS A 278 -2.61 -12.13 -23.68
N LEU A 279 -3.31 -11.07 -23.23
CA LEU A 279 -2.66 -9.79 -22.90
C LEU A 279 -1.56 -9.97 -21.84
N PHE A 280 -1.84 -10.69 -20.76
CA PHE A 280 -0.84 -10.94 -19.71
C PHE A 280 0.37 -11.72 -20.23
N ILE A 281 0.16 -12.78 -21.03
CA ILE A 281 1.25 -13.53 -21.66
C ILE A 281 2.10 -12.63 -22.57
N ASN A 282 1.48 -11.71 -23.31
CA ASN A 282 2.21 -10.74 -24.13
C ASN A 282 3.05 -9.77 -23.27
N VAL A 283 2.55 -9.36 -22.11
CA VAL A 283 3.32 -8.57 -21.13
C VAL A 283 4.57 -9.31 -20.71
N LEU A 284 4.45 -10.59 -20.38
CA LEU A 284 5.60 -11.43 -19.98
C LEU A 284 6.64 -11.54 -21.10
N LYS A 285 6.18 -11.79 -22.33
CA LYS A 285 7.04 -11.86 -23.53
C LYS A 285 7.76 -10.53 -23.79
N LYS A 286 7.04 -9.41 -23.77
CA LYS A 286 7.58 -8.06 -23.98
C LYS A 286 8.70 -7.73 -22.97
N ASN A 287 8.58 -8.22 -21.76
CA ASN A 287 9.57 -8.01 -20.70
C ASN A 287 10.64 -9.12 -20.63
N ASN A 288 10.69 -10.04 -21.60
CA ASN A 288 11.62 -11.19 -21.64
C ASN A 288 11.56 -12.08 -20.40
N ILE A 289 10.38 -12.19 -19.78
CA ILE A 289 10.17 -13.01 -18.59
C ILE A 289 9.90 -14.44 -19.03
N ARG A 290 10.89 -15.32 -18.83
CA ARG A 290 10.84 -16.73 -19.27
C ARG A 290 10.80 -17.70 -18.08
N LYS A 291 11.28 -17.32 -16.91
CA LYS A 291 11.37 -18.17 -15.71
C LYS A 291 11.14 -17.36 -14.44
N ILE A 292 10.51 -17.99 -13.47
CA ILE A 292 10.36 -17.54 -12.09
C ILE A 292 11.33 -18.34 -11.24
N ARG A 293 12.18 -17.67 -10.44
CA ARG A 293 13.27 -18.31 -9.70
C ARG A 293 13.25 -18.05 -8.21
N LYS A 294 12.82 -16.85 -7.80
CA LYS A 294 12.93 -16.35 -6.41
C LYS A 294 11.55 -16.20 -5.77
N VAL A 295 11.00 -17.31 -5.28
CA VAL A 295 9.70 -17.30 -4.57
C VAL A 295 9.84 -18.01 -3.23
N LYS A 296 9.18 -17.47 -2.20
CA LYS A 296 9.25 -18.01 -0.83
C LYS A 296 8.02 -18.84 -0.49
N SER A 297 6.81 -18.33 -0.73
CA SER A 297 5.58 -19.00 -0.34
C SER A 297 5.32 -20.29 -1.12
N LEU A 298 4.70 -21.29 -0.48
CA LEU A 298 4.34 -22.56 -1.14
C LEU A 298 3.45 -22.33 -2.36
N LYS A 299 2.46 -21.44 -2.26
CA LYS A 299 1.57 -21.05 -3.36
C LYS A 299 2.36 -20.53 -4.58
N ASN A 300 3.35 -19.68 -4.34
CA ASN A 300 4.18 -19.14 -5.41
C ASN A 300 5.16 -20.19 -5.96
N LYS A 301 5.67 -21.13 -5.12
CA LYS A 301 6.50 -22.24 -5.60
C LYS A 301 5.73 -23.14 -6.55
N VAL A 302 4.49 -23.49 -6.22
CA VAL A 302 3.61 -24.28 -7.10
C VAL A 302 3.33 -23.53 -8.40
N THR A 303 2.98 -22.25 -8.32
CA THR A 303 2.75 -21.41 -9.51
C THR A 303 3.99 -21.32 -10.39
N SER A 304 5.18 -21.15 -9.81
CA SER A 304 6.45 -21.04 -10.54
C SER A 304 6.83 -22.35 -11.23
N LEU A 305 6.53 -23.50 -10.62
CA LEU A 305 6.77 -24.81 -11.23
C LEU A 305 6.02 -24.94 -12.56
N PHE A 306 4.72 -24.68 -12.57
CA PHE A 306 3.91 -24.77 -13.78
C PHE A 306 4.28 -23.69 -14.80
N PHE A 307 4.57 -22.46 -14.34
CA PHE A 307 5.00 -21.38 -15.21
C PHE A 307 6.30 -21.70 -15.95
N ASN A 308 7.28 -22.30 -15.26
CA ASN A 308 8.57 -22.63 -15.84
C ASN A 308 8.51 -23.75 -16.88
N ILE A 309 7.43 -24.54 -16.87
CA ILE A 309 7.08 -25.46 -17.98
C ILE A 309 6.49 -24.67 -19.13
N ASN A 310 5.38 -23.97 -18.92
CA ASN A 310 4.71 -23.14 -19.88
C ASN A 310 3.76 -22.15 -19.19
N PRO A 311 3.79 -20.84 -19.53
CA PRO A 311 2.89 -19.85 -18.91
C PRO A 311 1.39 -20.15 -19.10
N TRP A 312 0.98 -20.70 -20.25
CA TRP A 312 -0.40 -21.11 -20.50
C TRP A 312 -0.80 -22.30 -19.63
N PHE A 313 0.09 -23.26 -19.48
CA PHE A 313 -0.12 -24.40 -18.60
C PHE A 313 -0.31 -23.96 -17.14
N ALA A 314 0.47 -22.97 -16.68
CA ALA A 314 0.28 -22.39 -15.35
C ALA A 314 -1.13 -21.77 -15.18
N LEU A 315 -1.59 -20.96 -16.14
CA LEU A 315 -2.93 -20.34 -16.08
C LEU A 315 -4.04 -21.39 -15.98
N LEU A 316 -3.99 -22.44 -16.79
CA LEU A 316 -4.99 -23.51 -16.81
C LEU A 316 -4.96 -24.33 -15.49
N THR A 317 -3.77 -24.73 -15.05
CA THR A 317 -3.60 -25.56 -13.85
C THR A 317 -4.01 -24.80 -12.58
N ILE A 318 -3.61 -23.54 -12.45
CA ILE A 318 -3.99 -22.71 -11.29
C ILE A 318 -5.49 -22.48 -11.28
N LYS A 319 -6.14 -22.24 -12.43
CA LYS A 319 -7.61 -22.15 -12.54
C LYS A 319 -8.30 -23.40 -12.02
N TYR A 320 -7.83 -24.58 -12.45
CA TYR A 320 -8.37 -25.87 -12.00
C TYR A 320 -8.20 -26.08 -10.50
N LEU A 321 -6.98 -25.90 -9.97
CA LEU A 321 -6.68 -26.06 -8.54
C LEU A 321 -7.54 -25.14 -7.68
N ARG A 322 -7.75 -23.91 -8.07
CA ARG A 322 -8.60 -22.95 -7.33
C ARG A 322 -10.07 -23.37 -7.31
N ARG A 323 -10.59 -23.87 -8.44
CA ARG A 323 -11.97 -24.37 -8.52
C ARG A 323 -12.16 -25.61 -7.64
N SER A 324 -11.21 -26.55 -7.68
CA SER A 324 -11.23 -27.75 -6.83
C SER A 324 -11.15 -27.39 -5.35
N TYR A 325 -10.28 -26.45 -4.95
CA TYR A 325 -10.18 -25.99 -3.57
C TYR A 325 -11.46 -25.29 -3.08
N LYS A 326 -12.08 -24.43 -3.90
CA LYS A 326 -13.37 -23.82 -3.58
C LYS A 326 -14.44 -24.89 -3.40
N PHE A 327 -14.50 -25.87 -4.32
CA PHE A 327 -15.46 -26.98 -4.23
C PHE A 327 -15.33 -27.77 -2.93
N ILE A 328 -14.10 -28.07 -2.49
CA ILE A 328 -13.84 -28.78 -1.22
C ILE A 328 -14.24 -27.91 -0.02
N LYS A 329 -13.87 -26.63 -0.02
CA LYS A 329 -14.16 -25.71 1.09
C LYS A 329 -15.65 -25.42 1.30
N TYR A 330 -16.48 -25.53 0.27
CA TYR A 330 -17.94 -25.33 0.36
C TYR A 330 -18.73 -26.61 0.57
N LYS A 331 -18.09 -27.79 0.55
CA LYS A 331 -18.72 -29.10 0.85
C LYS A 331 -18.37 -29.64 2.24
N LEU A 332 -17.44 -29.02 2.96
CA LEU A 332 -17.11 -29.27 4.37
C LEU A 332 -17.66 -28.12 5.25
#